data_31c37274aae82c93064ac8ff16540019
#
_entry.id   31c37274aae82c93064ac8ff16540019
#
_cell.length_a   1.000
_cell.length_b   1.000
_cell.length_c   1.000
_cell.angle_alpha   90.00
_cell.angle_beta   90.00
_cell.angle_gamma   90.00
#
_symmetry.space_group_name_H-M   'P 1'
#
loop_
_entity.id
_entity.type
_entity.pdbx_description
1 polymer ?
#
loop_
_entity_poly.entity_id
_entity_poly.type
_entity_poly.pdbx_seq_one_letter_code
_entity_poly.pdbx_strand_id
1 'polypeptide(L)'
;KLFGDYAYYDGNTQIAQVRNNVRMENRTTTLTTDSLNYDRLANLGYFFDGGTLMDGENVLTADWGEYSPATKLSVFNYEVKLVNANFVLTSDTLRYHTDTKIANIVGPSNIDGDGNHIYSELGFYDTQLGQAELLNRSVLTNEGKNLTGDSLFYDRNKSFGEAFDNVVFT
;
A
#
# COMPACT_ATOMS: atom_id res chain seq x y z
N LYS A 1 9.39 10.96 14.99
CA LYS A 1 9.61 12.42 14.98
C LYS A 1 8.71 13.05 13.92
N LEU A 2 8.27 14.28 14.14
CA LEU A 2 7.44 15.05 13.21
C LEU A 2 8.08 16.42 12.99
N PHE A 3 8.22 16.81 11.73
CA PHE A 3 8.84 18.06 11.27
C PHE A 3 7.90 18.77 10.31
N GLY A 4 8.02 20.06 10.18
CA GLY A 4 7.31 20.92 9.23
C GLY A 4 7.68 22.39 9.44
N ASP A 5 7.30 23.26 8.50
CA ASP A 5 7.59 24.68 8.60
C ASP A 5 6.67 25.41 9.57
N TYR A 6 5.45 24.88 9.75
CA TYR A 6 4.45 25.41 10.67
C TYR A 6 3.77 24.28 11.43
N ALA A 7 3.51 24.50 12.71
CA ALA A 7 2.73 23.60 13.54
C ALA A 7 1.81 24.35 14.49
N TYR A 8 0.58 23.87 14.59
CA TYR A 8 -0.41 24.32 15.59
C TYR A 8 -0.86 23.09 16.39
N TYR A 9 -0.90 23.23 17.71
CA TYR A 9 -1.37 22.15 18.60
C TYR A 9 -2.53 22.65 19.44
N ASP A 10 -3.65 21.93 19.40
CA ASP A 10 -4.80 22.16 20.27
C ASP A 10 -4.78 21.16 21.44
N GLY A 11 -4.56 21.67 22.63
CA GLY A 11 -4.51 20.86 23.85
C GLY A 11 -5.86 20.23 24.26
N ASN A 12 -7.00 20.77 23.80
CA ASN A 12 -8.32 20.23 24.10
C ASN A 12 -8.63 18.99 23.23
N THR A 13 -8.34 19.09 21.94
CA THR A 13 -8.53 17.98 20.99
C THR A 13 -7.35 17.03 20.92
N GLN A 14 -6.18 17.47 21.41
CA GLN A 14 -4.89 16.79 21.31
C GLN A 14 -4.44 16.51 19.87
N ILE A 15 -4.87 17.36 18.94
CA ILE A 15 -4.49 17.29 17.52
C ILE A 15 -3.40 18.32 17.23
N ALA A 16 -2.31 17.87 16.62
CA ALA A 16 -1.30 18.71 16.01
C ALA A 16 -1.57 18.83 14.51
N GLN A 17 -1.64 20.07 14.01
CA GLN A 17 -1.70 20.36 12.58
C GLN A 17 -0.31 20.83 12.14
N VAL A 18 0.30 20.11 11.21
CA VAL A 18 1.63 20.46 10.67
C VAL A 18 1.50 20.75 9.19
N ARG A 19 2.14 21.79 8.73
CA ARG A 19 2.00 22.33 7.36
C ARG A 19 3.34 22.66 6.75
N ASN A 20 3.42 22.47 5.46
CA ASN A 20 4.54 22.71 4.55
C ASN A 20 5.79 21.92 4.90
N ASN A 21 6.33 21.22 3.93
CA ASN A 21 7.51 20.37 4.09
C ASN A 21 7.39 19.39 5.26
N VAL A 22 6.20 18.82 5.43
CA VAL A 22 5.93 17.90 6.54
C VAL A 22 6.65 16.58 6.34
N ARG A 23 7.34 16.14 7.39
CA ARG A 23 8.02 14.84 7.42
C ARG A 23 7.81 14.16 8.76
N MET A 24 7.22 12.98 8.74
CA MET A 24 7.06 12.11 9.91
C MET A 24 7.96 10.90 9.78
N GLU A 25 8.84 10.70 10.76
CA GLU A 25 9.82 9.61 10.77
C GLU A 25 9.53 8.62 11.90
N ASN A 26 9.56 7.34 11.56
CA ASN A 26 9.48 6.25 12.51
C ASN A 26 10.41 5.10 12.08
N ARG A 27 11.59 5.02 12.70
CA ARG A 27 12.65 4.06 12.35
C ARG A 27 13.04 4.19 10.86
N THR A 28 12.72 3.19 10.04
CA THR A 28 13.02 3.15 8.59
C THR A 28 11.90 3.72 7.72
N THR A 29 10.77 4.09 8.32
CA THR A 29 9.60 4.60 7.61
C THR A 29 9.58 6.11 7.65
N THR A 30 9.37 6.75 6.50
CA THR A 30 9.23 8.20 6.37
C THR A 30 7.97 8.54 5.59
N LEU A 31 7.10 9.33 6.19
CA LEU A 31 5.92 9.91 5.53
C LEU A 31 6.19 11.38 5.24
N THR A 32 5.98 11.83 3.99
CA THR A 32 6.09 13.22 3.55
C THR A 32 4.78 13.70 2.93
N THR A 33 4.42 14.95 3.21
CA THR A 33 3.22 15.62 2.68
C THR A 33 3.35 17.14 2.91
N ASP A 34 2.42 17.92 2.37
CA ASP A 34 2.32 19.36 2.70
C ASP A 34 1.35 19.65 3.84
N SER A 35 0.44 18.70 4.16
CA SER A 35 -0.58 18.88 5.20
C SER A 35 -0.78 17.59 5.99
N LEU A 36 -0.37 17.57 7.25
CA LEU A 36 -0.56 16.45 8.15
C LEU A 36 -1.25 16.88 9.44
N ASN A 37 -2.25 16.13 9.86
CA ASN A 37 -2.77 16.20 11.21
C ASN A 37 -2.32 14.95 11.98
N TYR A 38 -1.89 15.16 13.21
CA TYR A 38 -1.49 14.08 14.11
C TYR A 38 -2.38 14.07 15.34
N ASP A 39 -3.16 13.00 15.49
CA ASP A 39 -3.98 12.75 16.66
C ASP A 39 -3.15 11.99 17.70
N ARG A 40 -2.87 12.66 18.84
CA ARG A 40 -2.09 12.05 19.93
C ARG A 40 -2.84 10.97 20.67
N LEU A 41 -4.16 11.06 20.77
CA LEU A 41 -4.98 10.06 21.45
C LEU A 41 -5.03 8.75 20.65
N ALA A 42 -5.28 8.88 19.34
CA ALA A 42 -5.30 7.75 18.42
C ALA A 42 -3.89 7.26 18.04
N ASN A 43 -2.86 8.06 18.31
CA ASN A 43 -1.48 7.86 17.82
C ASN A 43 -1.45 7.64 16.29
N LEU A 44 -2.09 8.56 15.58
CA LEU A 44 -2.37 8.46 14.15
C LEU A 44 -2.03 9.75 13.43
N GLY A 45 -1.18 9.66 12.40
CA GLY A 45 -0.96 10.75 11.46
C GLY A 45 -1.78 10.54 10.20
N TYR A 46 -2.48 11.57 9.70
CA TYR A 46 -3.21 11.50 8.45
C TYR A 46 -2.99 12.75 7.58
N PHE A 47 -2.94 12.52 6.27
CA PHE A 47 -2.82 13.54 5.23
C PHE A 47 -4.02 13.46 4.28
N PHE A 48 -4.31 14.57 3.59
CA PHE A 48 -5.50 14.71 2.74
C PHE A 48 -5.28 15.54 1.46
N ASP A 49 -4.04 15.95 1.21
CA ASP A 49 -3.62 16.73 0.01
C ASP A 49 -2.45 16.04 -0.71
N GLY A 50 -2.49 14.71 -0.76
CA GLY A 50 -1.40 13.92 -1.29
C GLY A 50 -0.27 13.68 -0.29
N GLY A 51 0.31 12.50 -0.35
CA GLY A 51 1.43 12.10 0.50
C GLY A 51 2.21 10.93 -0.05
N THR A 52 3.42 10.78 0.48
CA THR A 52 4.35 9.70 0.12
C THR A 52 4.88 9.02 1.37
N LEU A 53 4.69 7.71 1.46
CA LEU A 53 5.32 6.87 2.48
C LEU A 53 6.48 6.11 1.84
N MET A 54 7.67 6.29 2.38
CA MET A 54 8.87 5.52 2.01
C MET A 54 9.16 4.51 3.12
N ASP A 55 9.31 3.25 2.75
CA ASP A 55 9.58 2.15 3.67
C ASP A 55 10.57 1.15 3.04
N GLY A 56 11.86 1.37 3.27
CA GLY A 56 12.92 0.66 2.57
C GLY A 56 12.87 0.94 1.07
N GLU A 57 12.71 -0.10 0.26
CA GLU A 57 12.61 0.01 -1.20
C GLU A 57 11.18 0.31 -1.69
N ASN A 58 10.18 0.24 -0.80
CA ASN A 58 8.80 0.49 -1.13
C ASN A 58 8.46 1.98 -1.03
N VAL A 59 7.83 2.51 -2.06
CA VAL A 59 7.33 3.88 -2.13
C VAL A 59 5.83 3.85 -2.39
N LEU A 60 5.04 4.35 -1.45
CA LEU A 60 3.58 4.45 -1.56
C LEU A 60 3.19 5.90 -1.72
N THR A 61 2.34 6.18 -2.69
CA THR A 61 1.73 7.50 -2.91
C THR A 61 0.22 7.37 -2.95
N ALA A 62 -0.50 8.37 -2.47
CA ALA A 62 -1.96 8.47 -2.54
C ALA A 62 -2.41 9.91 -2.31
N ASP A 63 -3.67 10.21 -2.64
CA ASP A 63 -4.25 11.52 -2.34
C ASP A 63 -4.59 11.66 -0.87
N TRP A 64 -5.03 10.59 -0.24
CA TRP A 64 -5.34 10.52 1.19
C TRP A 64 -4.69 9.31 1.83
N GLY A 65 -4.24 9.47 3.06
CA GLY A 65 -3.70 8.34 3.81
C GLY A 65 -3.53 8.61 5.30
N GLU A 66 -3.40 7.52 6.04
CA GLU A 66 -3.09 7.53 7.46
C GLU A 66 -2.00 6.50 7.79
N TYR A 67 -1.25 6.79 8.83
CA TYR A 67 -0.22 5.90 9.37
C TYR A 67 -0.22 5.92 10.89
N SER A 68 -0.28 4.73 11.49
CA SER A 68 -0.12 4.55 12.93
C SER A 68 1.27 4.00 13.27
N PRO A 69 2.13 4.79 13.93
CA PRO A 69 3.44 4.31 14.38
C PRO A 69 3.36 3.16 15.41
N ALA A 70 2.25 3.07 16.13
CA ALA A 70 2.05 2.02 17.14
C ALA A 70 1.71 0.67 16.53
N THR A 71 0.76 0.64 15.59
CA THR A 71 0.29 -0.60 14.93
C THR A 71 1.09 -0.95 13.68
N LYS A 72 1.91 -0.02 13.15
CA LYS A 72 2.64 -0.15 11.90
C LYS A 72 1.74 -0.29 10.66
N LEU A 73 0.46 0.01 10.81
CA LEU A 73 -0.53 -0.04 9.74
C LEU A 73 -0.65 1.33 9.09
N SER A 74 -0.65 1.33 7.76
CA SER A 74 -1.04 2.45 6.91
C SER A 74 -2.28 2.10 6.12
N VAL A 75 -3.14 3.09 5.87
CA VAL A 75 -4.27 2.99 4.97
C VAL A 75 -4.15 4.12 3.96
N PHE A 76 -4.30 3.79 2.68
CA PHE A 76 -4.21 4.74 1.57
C PHE A 76 -5.46 4.66 0.72
N ASN A 77 -5.96 5.81 0.30
CA ASN A 77 -7.14 5.92 -0.54
C ASN A 77 -6.91 6.94 -1.66
N TYR A 78 -7.50 6.65 -2.79
CA TYR A 78 -7.52 7.45 -4.01
C TYR A 78 -6.15 7.56 -4.67
N GLU A 79 -6.08 7.13 -5.93
CA GLU A 79 -4.87 7.14 -6.75
C GLU A 79 -3.68 6.47 -6.04
N VAL A 80 -3.94 5.35 -5.34
CA VAL A 80 -2.90 4.65 -4.59
C VAL A 80 -1.92 3.97 -5.53
N LYS A 81 -0.63 4.19 -5.31
CA LYS A 81 0.44 3.54 -6.05
C LYS A 81 1.55 3.08 -5.10
N LEU A 82 1.85 1.79 -5.13
CA LEU A 82 2.98 1.18 -4.42
C LEU A 82 4.00 0.72 -5.45
N VAL A 83 5.20 1.23 -5.37
CA VAL A 83 6.29 0.98 -6.32
C VAL A 83 7.53 0.50 -5.59
N ASN A 84 8.17 -0.52 -6.16
CA ASN A 84 9.57 -0.81 -5.90
C ASN A 84 10.28 -1.23 -7.21
N ALA A 85 11.54 -1.66 -7.13
CA ALA A 85 12.34 -2.01 -8.32
C ALA A 85 11.70 -3.12 -9.20
N ASN A 86 10.81 -3.93 -8.64
CA ASN A 86 10.35 -5.18 -9.26
C ASN A 86 8.89 -5.16 -9.70
N PHE A 87 8.07 -4.25 -9.15
CA PHE A 87 6.64 -4.19 -9.46
C PHE A 87 6.06 -2.79 -9.23
N VAL A 88 4.91 -2.57 -9.83
CA VAL A 88 4.01 -1.44 -9.57
C VAL A 88 2.63 -2.01 -9.21
N LEU A 89 2.11 -1.63 -8.03
CA LEU A 89 0.74 -1.94 -7.62
C LEU A 89 -0.05 -0.63 -7.62
N THR A 90 -1.19 -0.61 -8.30
CA THR A 90 -2.14 0.50 -8.29
C THR A 90 -3.47 0.06 -7.71
N SER A 91 -4.14 0.91 -6.96
CA SER A 91 -5.38 0.60 -6.26
C SER A 91 -6.17 1.87 -5.92
N ASP A 92 -7.48 1.72 -5.65
CA ASP A 92 -8.25 2.78 -5.04
C ASP A 92 -8.07 2.81 -3.51
N THR A 93 -7.89 1.65 -2.90
CA THR A 93 -7.68 1.52 -1.45
C THR A 93 -6.69 0.40 -1.16
N LEU A 94 -5.68 0.71 -0.38
CA LEU A 94 -4.63 -0.23 0.02
C LEU A 94 -4.34 -0.12 1.52
N ARG A 95 -4.18 -1.25 2.19
CA ARG A 95 -3.62 -1.30 3.55
C ARG A 95 -2.23 -1.87 3.48
N TYR A 96 -1.29 -1.21 4.14
CA TYR A 96 0.11 -1.63 4.12
C TYR A 96 0.68 -1.71 5.53
N HIS A 97 1.31 -2.85 5.85
CA HIS A 97 2.00 -3.07 7.11
C HIS A 97 3.50 -2.82 6.96
N THR A 98 4.01 -1.80 7.62
CA THR A 98 5.42 -1.39 7.49
C THR A 98 6.41 -2.33 8.20
N ASP A 99 5.96 -3.19 9.10
CA ASP A 99 6.77 -4.22 9.77
C ASP A 99 6.86 -5.53 8.96
N THR A 100 5.73 -6.01 8.43
CA THR A 100 5.67 -7.26 7.66
C THR A 100 5.91 -7.05 6.16
N LYS A 101 5.83 -5.80 5.67
CA LYS A 101 5.92 -5.44 4.25
C LYS A 101 4.81 -6.05 3.39
N ILE A 102 3.66 -6.32 4.00
CA ILE A 102 2.50 -6.89 3.32
C ILE A 102 1.53 -5.77 2.92
N ALA A 103 1.17 -5.77 1.64
CA ALA A 103 0.10 -4.95 1.08
C ALA A 103 -1.19 -5.77 1.00
N ASN A 104 -2.22 -5.36 1.74
CA ASN A 104 -3.54 -5.98 1.68
C ASN A 104 -4.38 -5.27 0.63
N ILE A 105 -4.85 -6.03 -0.34
CA ILE A 105 -5.75 -5.61 -1.42
C ILE A 105 -7.17 -5.69 -0.88
N VAL A 106 -7.88 -4.57 -0.87
CA VAL A 106 -9.25 -4.44 -0.34
C VAL A 106 -10.19 -3.75 -1.33
N GLY A 107 -9.83 -3.71 -2.60
CA GLY A 107 -10.57 -3.12 -3.70
C GLY A 107 -9.87 -3.35 -5.03
N PRO A 108 -10.43 -2.88 -6.16
CA PRO A 108 -9.85 -3.06 -7.48
C PRO A 108 -8.38 -2.64 -7.53
N SER A 109 -7.52 -3.57 -7.87
CA SER A 109 -6.06 -3.38 -7.86
C SER A 109 -5.41 -4.08 -9.03
N ASN A 110 -4.34 -3.46 -9.54
CA ASN A 110 -3.49 -4.06 -10.57
C ASN A 110 -2.06 -4.16 -10.05
N ILE A 111 -1.39 -5.27 -10.34
CA ILE A 111 0.02 -5.49 -10.03
C ILE A 111 0.74 -5.81 -11.35
N ASP A 112 1.70 -4.97 -11.71
CA ASP A 112 2.49 -5.10 -12.93
C ASP A 112 3.96 -5.35 -12.59
N GLY A 113 4.55 -6.39 -13.15
CA GLY A 113 5.97 -6.70 -12.95
C GLY A 113 6.40 -7.95 -13.74
N ASP A 114 7.64 -7.93 -14.21
CA ASP A 114 8.29 -9.06 -14.91
C ASP A 114 7.47 -9.63 -16.10
N GLY A 115 6.75 -8.75 -16.83
CA GLY A 115 5.89 -9.16 -17.95
C GLY A 115 4.56 -9.79 -17.53
N ASN A 116 4.26 -9.83 -16.23
CA ASN A 116 2.98 -10.28 -15.71
C ASN A 116 2.11 -9.08 -15.33
N HIS A 117 0.82 -9.23 -15.57
CA HIS A 117 -0.22 -8.32 -15.10
C HIS A 117 -1.23 -9.11 -14.27
N ILE A 118 -1.49 -8.66 -13.06
CA ILE A 118 -2.45 -9.29 -12.15
C ILE A 118 -3.53 -8.29 -11.79
N TYR A 119 -4.79 -8.66 -11.98
CA TYR A 119 -5.94 -7.96 -11.43
C TYR A 119 -6.52 -8.71 -10.24
N SER A 120 -6.83 -8.01 -9.16
CA SER A 120 -7.49 -8.58 -7.98
C SER A 120 -8.28 -7.52 -7.23
N GLU A 121 -9.32 -7.94 -6.52
CA GLU A 121 -10.12 -7.09 -5.63
C GLU A 121 -9.95 -7.45 -4.16
N LEU A 122 -9.36 -8.61 -3.88
CA LEU A 122 -9.17 -9.11 -2.53
C LEU A 122 -7.94 -10.02 -2.44
N GLY A 123 -7.15 -9.83 -1.40
CA GLY A 123 -6.00 -10.66 -1.12
C GLY A 123 -4.85 -9.88 -0.50
N PHE A 124 -3.65 -10.40 -0.66
CA PHE A 124 -2.45 -9.70 -0.22
C PHE A 124 -1.26 -9.96 -1.14
N TYR A 125 -0.32 -9.03 -1.11
CA TYR A 125 0.98 -9.13 -1.76
C TYR A 125 2.09 -8.89 -0.74
N ASP A 126 2.95 -9.90 -0.55
CA ASP A 126 4.18 -9.77 0.23
C ASP A 126 5.26 -9.14 -0.65
N THR A 127 5.62 -7.89 -0.36
CA THR A 127 6.56 -7.13 -1.17
C THR A 127 8.01 -7.61 -1.05
N GLN A 128 8.37 -8.31 0.03
CA GLN A 128 9.69 -8.88 0.25
C GLN A 128 9.85 -10.22 -0.45
N LEU A 129 8.89 -11.12 -0.27
CA LEU A 129 8.90 -12.45 -0.86
C LEU A 129 8.50 -12.43 -2.34
N GLY A 130 7.80 -11.39 -2.80
CA GLY A 130 7.25 -11.33 -4.15
C GLY A 130 6.14 -12.34 -4.37
N GLN A 131 5.36 -12.64 -3.32
CA GLN A 131 4.29 -13.63 -3.34
C GLN A 131 2.94 -12.96 -3.11
N ALA A 132 1.91 -13.46 -3.80
CA ALA A 132 0.54 -13.02 -3.63
C ALA A 132 -0.40 -14.20 -3.40
N GLU A 133 -1.37 -14.03 -2.51
CA GLU A 133 -2.56 -14.87 -2.40
C GLU A 133 -3.77 -14.00 -2.68
N LEU A 134 -4.52 -14.34 -3.73
CA LEU A 134 -5.57 -13.53 -4.30
C LEU A 134 -6.86 -14.32 -4.37
N LEU A 135 -7.97 -13.66 -4.10
CA LEU A 135 -9.30 -14.23 -4.03
C LEU A 135 -10.25 -13.54 -5.00
N ASN A 136 -11.52 -13.98 -5.05
CA ASN A 136 -12.58 -13.38 -5.87
C ASN A 136 -12.28 -13.36 -7.37
N ARG A 137 -11.82 -14.51 -7.90
CA ARG A 137 -11.59 -14.69 -9.34
C ARG A 137 -10.56 -13.70 -9.90
N SER A 138 -9.47 -13.54 -9.19
CA SER A 138 -8.34 -12.75 -9.69
C SER A 138 -7.82 -13.30 -11.01
N VAL A 139 -7.20 -12.44 -11.81
CA VAL A 139 -6.72 -12.78 -13.15
C VAL A 139 -5.22 -12.52 -13.23
N LEU A 140 -4.45 -13.53 -13.58
CA LEU A 140 -3.04 -13.40 -13.96
C LEU A 140 -2.94 -13.46 -15.49
N THR A 141 -2.39 -12.42 -16.09
CA THR A 141 -2.13 -12.32 -17.53
C THR A 141 -0.63 -12.32 -17.81
N ASN A 142 -0.19 -13.19 -18.71
CA ASN A 142 1.17 -13.22 -19.21
C ASN A 142 1.16 -13.56 -20.72
N GLU A 143 1.85 -12.74 -21.53
CA GLU A 143 1.94 -12.93 -23.00
C GLU A 143 0.59 -13.17 -23.70
N GLY A 144 -0.46 -12.49 -23.22
CA GLY A 144 -1.81 -12.61 -23.76
C GLY A 144 -2.59 -13.84 -23.32
N LYS A 145 -2.03 -14.65 -22.43
CA LYS A 145 -2.72 -15.79 -21.78
C LYS A 145 -3.23 -15.37 -20.41
N ASN A 146 -4.40 -15.89 -20.05
CA ASN A 146 -5.04 -15.58 -18.76
C ASN A 146 -5.22 -16.85 -17.95
N LEU A 147 -4.87 -16.76 -16.67
CA LEU A 147 -5.17 -17.77 -15.65
C LEU A 147 -6.06 -17.13 -14.59
N THR A 148 -7.21 -17.74 -14.30
CA THR A 148 -8.13 -17.32 -13.25
C THR A 148 -8.69 -18.52 -12.50
N GLY A 149 -9.10 -18.32 -11.26
CA GLY A 149 -9.76 -19.29 -10.40
C GLY A 149 -10.45 -18.56 -9.24
N ASP A 150 -11.11 -19.28 -8.35
CA ASP A 150 -11.70 -18.69 -7.15
C ASP A 150 -10.61 -18.16 -6.21
N SER A 151 -9.44 -18.81 -6.20
CA SER A 151 -8.23 -18.30 -5.59
C SER A 151 -7.04 -18.48 -6.54
N LEU A 152 -6.04 -17.60 -6.40
CA LEU A 152 -4.83 -17.57 -7.20
C LEU A 152 -3.63 -17.30 -6.30
N PHE A 153 -2.62 -18.15 -6.40
CA PHE A 153 -1.30 -17.93 -5.82
C PHE A 153 -0.31 -17.51 -6.91
N TYR A 154 0.53 -16.53 -6.62
CA TYR A 154 1.58 -16.09 -7.53
C TYR A 154 2.90 -15.94 -6.77
N ASP A 155 3.98 -16.48 -7.35
CA ASP A 155 5.35 -16.33 -6.85
C ASP A 155 6.21 -15.71 -7.96
N ARG A 156 6.51 -14.43 -7.82
CA ARG A 156 7.30 -13.67 -8.80
C ARG A 156 8.71 -14.24 -8.98
N ASN A 157 9.38 -14.64 -7.88
CA ASN A 157 10.76 -15.09 -7.93
C ASN A 157 10.91 -16.44 -8.67
N LYS A 158 9.83 -17.21 -8.73
CA LYS A 158 9.76 -18.46 -9.46
C LYS A 158 9.07 -18.34 -10.82
N SER A 159 8.54 -17.15 -11.14
CA SER A 159 7.68 -16.93 -12.30
C SER A 159 6.54 -17.98 -12.38
N PHE A 160 5.91 -18.23 -11.22
CA PHE A 160 4.95 -19.31 -11.04
C PHE A 160 3.59 -18.74 -10.62
N GLY A 161 2.52 -19.20 -11.29
CA GLY A 161 1.14 -18.91 -10.91
C GLY A 161 0.33 -20.20 -10.84
N GLU A 162 -0.52 -20.33 -9.82
CA GLU A 162 -1.39 -21.47 -9.58
C GLU A 162 -2.78 -20.98 -9.20
N ALA A 163 -3.80 -21.54 -9.83
CA ALA A 163 -5.18 -21.19 -9.56
C ALA A 163 -5.96 -22.42 -9.06
N PHE A 164 -6.92 -22.16 -8.18
CA PHE A 164 -7.71 -23.21 -7.55
C PHE A 164 -9.20 -22.89 -7.70
N ASP A 165 -10.00 -23.92 -7.87
CA ASP A 165 -11.44 -23.93 -7.99
C ASP A 165 -11.97 -23.06 -9.14
N ASN A 166 -12.87 -23.61 -9.94
CA ASN A 166 -13.44 -22.97 -11.13
C ASN A 166 -12.38 -22.34 -12.07
N VAL A 167 -11.26 -23.06 -12.26
CA VAL A 167 -10.10 -22.58 -13.02
C VAL A 167 -10.43 -22.44 -14.50
N VAL A 168 -10.03 -21.30 -15.09
CA VAL A 168 -10.05 -21.07 -16.53
C VAL A 168 -8.67 -20.60 -16.97
N PHE A 169 -8.15 -21.25 -18.01
CA PHE A 169 -6.91 -20.88 -18.70
C PHE A 169 -7.20 -20.65 -20.19
N THR A 170 -6.86 -19.46 -20.68
CA THR A 170 -7.12 -19.04 -22.08
C THR A 170 -5.93 -18.34 -22.70
#